data_b18203010f38b3b4bb2679fc5a6c85e1
#
_entry.id   b18203010f38b3b4bb2679fc5a6c85e1
#
_cell.length_a   1.000
_cell.length_b   1.000
_cell.length_c   1.000
_cell.angle_alpha   90.00
_cell.angle_beta   90.00
_cell.angle_gamma   90.00
#
_symmetry.space_group_name_H-M   'P 1'
#
loop_
_entity.id
_entity.type
_entity.pdbx_description
1 polymer ?
#
loop_
_entity_poly.entity_id
_entity_poly.type
_entity_poly.pdbx_seq_one_letter_code
_entity_poly.pdbx_strand_id
1 'polypeptide(L)'
;SLAKAVKFARAGAPHLAKIEVEAKTLAEVKQALAARADVILLDNMPSETIRRAVALIAGAAVVEVSGGVRLETVRDYALPGVDVISIGALTHSAPAADLSLDLRPGRRAR
;
A
#
# COMPACT_ATOMS: atom_id res chain seq x y z
N SER A 1 0.05 -16.11 -16.37
CA SER A 1 1.29 -15.45 -15.96
C SER A 1 1.05 -13.96 -15.77
N LEU A 2 1.83 -13.31 -14.92
CA LEU A 2 1.75 -11.88 -14.65
C LEU A 2 1.82 -11.04 -15.94
N ALA A 3 2.74 -11.38 -16.85
CA ALA A 3 2.89 -10.69 -18.12
C ALA A 3 1.59 -10.71 -18.98
N LYS A 4 0.85 -11.81 -18.97
CA LYS A 4 -0.44 -11.89 -19.67
C LYS A 4 -1.49 -11.03 -18.99
N ALA A 5 -1.53 -11.02 -17.65
CA ALA A 5 -2.48 -10.20 -16.89
C ALA A 5 -2.24 -8.70 -17.13
N VAL A 6 -1.00 -8.23 -17.06
CA VAL A 6 -0.62 -6.84 -17.35
C VAL A 6 -0.97 -6.46 -18.79
N LYS A 7 -0.66 -7.32 -19.76
CA LYS A 7 -1.01 -7.08 -21.17
C LYS A 7 -2.52 -6.95 -21.36
N PHE A 8 -3.30 -7.83 -20.74
CA PHE A 8 -4.76 -7.81 -20.83
C PHE A 8 -5.35 -6.56 -20.17
N ALA A 9 -4.88 -6.22 -18.94
CA ALA A 9 -5.30 -5.03 -18.24
C ALA A 9 -5.01 -3.77 -19.06
N ARG A 10 -3.82 -3.67 -19.64
CA ARG A 10 -3.42 -2.52 -20.46
C ARG A 10 -4.26 -2.37 -21.73
N ALA A 11 -4.68 -3.48 -22.34
CA ALA A 11 -5.52 -3.45 -23.54
C ALA A 11 -6.95 -2.98 -23.24
N GLY A 12 -7.46 -3.23 -22.02
CA GLY A 12 -8.81 -2.83 -21.61
C GLY A 12 -8.87 -1.52 -20.83
N ALA A 13 -7.75 -1.01 -20.35
CA ALA A 13 -7.70 0.18 -19.52
C ALA A 13 -7.84 1.46 -20.36
N PRO A 14 -8.47 2.53 -19.82
CA PRO A 14 -8.43 3.85 -20.43
C PRO A 14 -6.99 4.33 -20.65
N HIS A 15 -6.75 5.14 -21.68
CA HIS A 15 -5.40 5.57 -22.08
C HIS A 15 -4.61 6.33 -20.99
N LEU A 16 -5.29 6.92 -20.01
CA LEU A 16 -4.66 7.60 -18.86
C LEU A 16 -4.48 6.69 -17.62
N ALA A 17 -4.99 5.44 -17.65
CA ALA A 17 -4.86 4.54 -16.52
C ALA A 17 -3.45 3.94 -16.46
N LYS A 18 -2.92 3.87 -15.25
CA LYS A 18 -1.68 3.14 -14.96
C LYS A 18 -2.00 1.71 -14.52
N ILE A 19 -1.09 0.81 -14.81
CA ILE A 19 -1.18 -0.59 -14.37
C ILE A 19 -0.27 -0.76 -13.16
N GLU A 20 -0.88 -1.04 -12.03
CA GLU A 20 -0.20 -1.35 -10.79
C GLU A 20 -0.14 -2.87 -10.58
N VAL A 21 0.99 -3.33 -10.07
CA VAL A 21 1.24 -4.73 -9.72
C VAL A 21 1.72 -4.82 -8.29
N GLU A 22 0.99 -5.58 -7.46
CA GLU A 22 1.41 -5.95 -6.10
C GLU A 22 2.49 -7.03 -6.17
N ALA A 23 3.55 -6.83 -5.40
CA ALA A 23 4.68 -7.76 -5.28
C ALA A 23 5.01 -7.98 -3.79
N LYS A 24 5.13 -9.25 -3.39
CA LYS A 24 5.52 -9.69 -2.04
C LYS A 24 6.94 -10.20 -1.96
N THR A 25 7.57 -10.42 -3.11
CA THR A 25 8.92 -10.96 -3.22
C THR A 25 9.72 -10.23 -4.29
N LEU A 26 11.05 -10.26 -4.18
CA LEU A 26 11.93 -9.71 -5.22
C LEU A 26 11.80 -10.43 -6.57
N ALA A 27 11.37 -11.69 -6.57
CA ALA A 27 11.08 -12.42 -7.80
C ALA A 27 9.85 -11.84 -8.52
N GLU A 28 8.81 -11.48 -7.77
CA GLU A 28 7.62 -10.82 -8.31
C GLU A 28 7.92 -9.40 -8.79
N VAL A 29 8.78 -8.65 -8.09
CA VAL A 29 9.28 -7.35 -8.56
C VAL A 29 9.92 -7.48 -9.93
N LYS A 30 10.80 -8.47 -10.14
CA LYS A 30 11.42 -8.73 -11.45
C LYS A 30 10.39 -9.08 -12.54
N GLN A 31 9.35 -9.85 -12.17
CA GLN A 31 8.26 -10.19 -13.10
C GLN A 31 7.41 -8.95 -13.46
N ALA A 32 7.12 -8.09 -12.49
CA ALA A 32 6.39 -6.83 -12.71
C ALA A 32 7.18 -5.89 -13.63
N LEU A 33 8.48 -5.76 -13.41
CA LEU A 33 9.38 -5.00 -14.30
C LEU A 33 9.40 -5.55 -15.73
N ALA A 34 9.56 -6.87 -15.87
CA ALA A 34 9.55 -7.53 -17.18
C ALA A 34 8.19 -7.36 -17.90
N ALA A 35 7.10 -7.29 -17.15
CA ALA A 35 5.77 -7.03 -17.66
C ALA A 35 5.51 -5.54 -17.95
N ARG A 36 6.45 -4.65 -17.64
CA ARG A 36 6.34 -3.19 -17.79
C ARG A 36 5.15 -2.61 -16.99
N ALA A 37 5.00 -3.01 -15.74
CA ALA A 37 4.08 -2.36 -14.82
C ALA A 37 4.44 -0.87 -14.67
N ASP A 38 3.45 -0.01 -14.55
CA ASP A 38 3.66 1.44 -14.36
C ASP A 38 3.94 1.79 -12.90
N VAL A 39 3.36 0.99 -11.99
CA VAL A 39 3.52 1.08 -10.53
C VAL A 39 3.80 -0.32 -9.99
N ILE A 40 4.73 -0.43 -9.06
CA ILE A 40 5.00 -1.67 -8.33
C ILE A 40 4.76 -1.40 -6.85
N LEU A 41 3.70 -2.00 -6.32
CA LEU A 41 3.34 -1.94 -4.91
C LEU A 41 4.08 -3.05 -4.18
N LEU A 42 4.94 -2.67 -3.25
CA LEU A 42 5.70 -3.57 -2.37
C LEU A 42 4.87 -3.84 -1.11
N ASP A 43 4.24 -5.02 -1.04
CA ASP A 43 3.31 -5.35 0.03
C ASP A 43 3.98 -6.12 1.18
N ASN A 44 3.88 -5.59 2.39
CA ASN A 44 4.39 -6.19 3.63
C ASN A 44 5.87 -6.60 3.56
N MET A 45 6.72 -5.86 2.86
CA MET A 45 8.15 -6.13 2.78
C MET A 45 8.93 -5.44 3.91
N PRO A 46 9.93 -6.10 4.51
CA PRO A 46 10.89 -5.45 5.42
C PRO A 46 11.67 -4.34 4.70
N SER A 47 12.09 -3.29 5.43
CA SER A 47 12.78 -2.12 4.89
C SER A 47 14.04 -2.50 4.08
N GLU A 48 14.79 -3.52 4.52
CA GLU A 48 15.95 -4.02 3.77
C GLU A 48 15.58 -4.63 2.42
N THR A 49 14.46 -5.36 2.36
CA THR A 49 13.93 -5.92 1.10
C THR A 49 13.43 -4.81 0.19
N ILE A 50 12.79 -3.77 0.75
CA ILE A 50 12.35 -2.58 0.00
C ILE A 50 13.56 -1.88 -0.64
N ARG A 51 14.67 -1.67 0.08
CA ARG A 51 15.91 -1.10 -0.50
C ARG A 51 16.41 -1.89 -1.71
N ARG A 52 16.39 -3.21 -1.61
CA ARG A 52 16.77 -4.10 -2.72
C ARG A 52 15.80 -4.03 -3.88
N ALA A 53 14.50 -3.95 -3.60
CA ALA A 53 13.47 -3.78 -4.63
C ALA A 53 13.63 -2.44 -5.36
N VAL A 54 13.83 -1.34 -4.63
CA VAL A 54 14.09 -0.01 -5.20
C VAL A 54 15.31 -0.04 -6.12
N ALA A 55 16.41 -0.67 -5.67
CA ALA A 55 17.61 -0.81 -6.49
C ALA A 55 17.37 -1.62 -7.78
N LEU A 56 16.50 -2.65 -7.73
CA LEU A 56 16.10 -3.42 -8.92
C LEU A 56 15.20 -2.61 -9.85
N ILE A 57 14.28 -1.82 -9.31
CA ILE A 57 13.34 -1.01 -10.09
C ILE A 57 14.08 0.14 -10.77
N ALA A 58 15.04 0.76 -10.10
CA ALA A 58 15.95 1.76 -10.65
C ALA A 58 15.23 2.87 -11.47
N GLY A 59 14.06 3.32 -11.00
CA GLY A 59 13.26 4.36 -11.68
C GLY A 59 12.46 3.88 -12.88
N ALA A 60 12.43 2.59 -13.20
CA ALA A 60 11.66 2.05 -14.33
C ALA A 60 10.16 1.98 -14.08
N ALA A 61 9.72 2.06 -12.81
CA ALA A 61 8.33 2.12 -12.38
C ALA A 61 8.23 2.98 -11.12
N VAL A 62 7.03 3.49 -10.82
CA VAL A 62 6.72 4.11 -9.54
C VAL A 62 6.76 3.04 -8.45
N VAL A 63 7.42 3.35 -7.33
CA VAL A 63 7.51 2.46 -6.18
C VAL A 63 6.50 2.89 -5.13
N GLU A 64 5.52 2.03 -4.88
CA GLU A 64 4.58 2.18 -3.78
C GLU A 64 4.90 1.16 -2.68
N VAL A 65 4.83 1.58 -1.41
CA VAL A 65 4.99 0.70 -0.26
C VAL A 65 3.69 0.65 0.51
N SER A 66 3.24 -0.55 0.87
CA SER A 66 2.03 -0.78 1.66
C SER A 66 2.20 -1.96 2.61
N GLY A 67 1.23 -2.11 3.52
CA GLY A 67 1.16 -3.22 4.48
C GLY A 67 1.85 -2.92 5.81
N GLY A 68 1.06 -2.98 6.89
CA GLY A 68 1.55 -2.81 8.26
C GLY A 68 2.14 -1.44 8.61
N VAL A 69 2.05 -0.45 7.72
CA VAL A 69 2.56 0.91 7.96
C VAL A 69 1.66 1.63 8.96
N ARG A 70 2.27 2.23 9.99
CA ARG A 70 1.61 3.02 11.04
C ARG A 70 2.31 4.36 11.18
N LEU A 71 1.68 5.29 11.90
CA LEU A 71 2.24 6.62 12.15
C LEU A 71 3.63 6.54 12.80
N GLU A 72 3.81 5.60 13.74
CA GLU A 72 5.06 5.40 14.47
C GLU A 72 6.18 4.83 13.59
N THR A 73 5.82 4.08 12.53
CA THR A 73 6.77 3.35 11.68
C THR A 73 6.91 3.93 10.27
N VAL A 74 6.08 4.89 9.88
CA VAL A 74 6.07 5.43 8.51
C VAL A 74 7.43 5.94 8.04
N ARG A 75 8.24 6.50 8.96
CA ARG A 75 9.59 6.99 8.66
C ARG A 75 10.55 5.89 8.21
N ASP A 76 10.35 4.65 8.68
CA ASP A 76 11.19 3.50 8.32
C ASP A 76 10.95 3.07 6.85
N TYR A 77 9.81 3.46 6.30
CA TYR A 77 9.41 3.20 4.91
C TYR A 77 9.68 4.37 3.95
N ALA A 78 9.93 5.56 4.48
CA ALA A 78 10.30 6.75 3.70
C ALA A 78 11.75 6.66 3.21
N LEU A 79 12.04 5.62 2.43
CA LEU A 79 13.38 5.32 1.91
C LEU A 79 13.63 6.05 0.59
N PRO A 80 14.87 6.45 0.27
CA PRO A 80 15.20 6.98 -1.04
C PRO A 80 14.76 6.03 -2.16
N GLY A 81 14.00 6.56 -3.13
CA GLY A 81 13.45 5.79 -4.26
C GLY A 81 12.09 5.14 -3.99
N VAL A 82 11.50 5.34 -2.81
CA VAL A 82 10.06 5.09 -2.57
C VAL A 82 9.31 6.38 -2.93
N ASP A 83 8.32 6.26 -3.81
CA ASP A 83 7.54 7.40 -4.32
C ASP A 83 6.23 7.60 -3.54
N VAL A 84 5.60 6.50 -3.11
CA VAL A 84 4.28 6.50 -2.45
C VAL A 84 4.30 5.56 -1.25
N ILE A 85 3.63 5.95 -0.17
CA ILE A 85 3.36 5.10 0.99
C ILE A 85 1.85 5.07 1.25
N SER A 86 1.25 3.89 1.16
CA SER A 86 -0.16 3.66 1.41
C SER A 86 -0.40 3.11 2.81
N ILE A 87 -1.27 3.78 3.58
CA ILE A 87 -1.52 3.49 4.99
C ILE A 87 -2.99 3.17 5.20
N GLY A 88 -3.34 1.88 5.16
CA GLY A 88 -4.71 1.40 5.37
C GLY A 88 -5.27 1.75 6.76
N ALA A 89 -4.42 1.83 7.78
CA ALA A 89 -4.82 2.18 9.14
C ALA A 89 -5.54 3.54 9.24
N LEU A 90 -5.25 4.49 8.35
CA LEU A 90 -5.96 5.77 8.27
C LEU A 90 -7.45 5.61 7.91
N THR A 91 -7.78 4.55 7.21
CA THR A 91 -9.15 4.28 6.74
C THR A 91 -9.92 3.36 7.67
N HIS A 92 -9.30 2.25 8.11
CA HIS A 92 -10.02 1.16 8.80
C HIS A 92 -9.64 0.98 10.28
N SER A 93 -8.67 1.72 10.80
CA SER A 93 -8.19 1.58 12.19
C SER A 93 -8.10 2.92 12.91
N ALA A 94 -8.96 3.88 12.54
CA ALA A 94 -9.08 5.12 13.30
C ALA A 94 -9.56 4.82 14.73
N PRO A 95 -8.88 5.30 15.78
CA PRO A 95 -9.30 5.08 17.15
C PRO A 95 -10.67 5.70 17.37
N ALA A 96 -11.61 4.93 17.93
CA ALA A 96 -12.91 5.43 18.37
C ALA A 96 -12.75 6.20 19.68
N ALA A 97 -13.54 7.27 19.86
CA ALA A 97 -13.66 7.89 21.15
C ALA A 97 -14.37 6.92 22.12
N ASP A 98 -13.80 6.69 23.30
CA ASP A 98 -14.43 5.88 24.35
C ASP A 98 -15.49 6.72 25.06
N LEU A 99 -16.72 6.61 24.56
CA LEU A 99 -17.88 7.33 25.10
C LEU A 99 -18.89 6.33 25.65
N SER A 100 -19.31 6.52 26.90
CA SER A 100 -20.39 5.77 27.49
C SER A 100 -21.54 6.71 27.91
N LEU A 101 -22.78 6.23 27.84
CA LEU A 101 -23.96 6.93 28.27
C LEU A 101 -24.61 6.15 29.41
N ASP A 102 -24.63 6.74 30.64
CA ASP A 102 -25.30 6.23 31.83
C ASP A 102 -26.68 6.87 31.97
N LEU A 103 -27.75 6.10 31.74
CA LEU A 103 -29.13 6.54 31.94
C LEU A 103 -29.59 6.15 33.34
N ARG A 104 -29.83 7.14 34.19
CA ARG A 104 -30.42 6.93 35.53
C ARG A 104 -31.89 7.33 35.52
N PRO A 105 -32.81 6.49 36.05
CA PRO A 105 -34.19 6.88 36.21
C PRO A 105 -34.29 8.12 37.09
N GLY A 106 -34.94 9.18 36.60
CA GLY A 106 -35.21 10.36 37.39
C GLY A 106 -36.07 10.01 38.58
N ARG A 107 -35.77 10.54 39.77
CA ARG A 107 -36.67 10.47 40.89
C ARG A 107 -37.97 11.20 40.49
N ARG A 108 -39.12 10.48 40.48
CA ARG A 108 -40.42 11.14 40.39
C ARG A 108 -40.53 12.10 41.59
N ALA A 109 -40.65 13.39 41.30
CA ALA A 109 -41.07 14.36 42.32
C ALA A 109 -42.45 13.91 42.86
N ARG A 110 -42.59 13.77 44.18
CA ARG A 110 -43.86 13.50 44.84
C ARG A 110 -44.67 14.77 44.90
#